data_107b554c588658ade65446fc471afe46
#
_entry.id   107b554c588658ade65446fc471afe46
#
_cell.length_a   1.000
_cell.length_b   1.000
_cell.length_c   1.000
_cell.angle_alpha   90.00
_cell.angle_beta   90.00
_cell.angle_gamma   90.00
#
_symmetry.space_group_name_H-M   'P 1'
#
loop_
_entity.id
_entity.type
_entity.pdbx_description
1 polymer ?
#
loop_
_entity_poly.entity_id
_entity_poly.type
_entity_poly.pdbx_seq_one_letter_code
_entity_poly.pdbx_strand_id
1 'polypeptide(L)' 'MIGIDWGTSSLRAYRFAVDGQVTGRRDTPRGILTVAPGDFPDTLRAVAGDWIDNGD' A
#
# COMPACT_ATOMS: atom_id res chain seq x y z
N MET A 1 5.73 6.88 -8.12
CA MET A 1 5.25 7.33 -6.78
C MET A 1 4.18 6.37 -6.29
N ILE A 2 4.18 6.10 -5.00
CA ILE A 2 3.22 5.20 -4.36
C ILE A 2 2.35 6.02 -3.42
N GLY A 3 1.03 5.84 -3.50
CA GLY A 3 0.08 6.41 -2.56
C GLY A 3 -0.56 5.32 -1.71
N ILE A 4 -0.71 5.58 -0.41
CA ILE A 4 -1.29 4.62 0.52
C ILE A 4 -2.52 5.24 1.17
N ASP A 5 -3.64 4.54 1.09
CA ASP A 5 -4.88 4.87 1.79
C ASP A 5 -5.16 3.72 2.78
N TRP A 6 -4.80 3.95 4.04
CA TRP A 6 -4.94 2.92 5.07
C TRP A 6 -6.10 3.27 5.97
N GLY A 7 -7.25 2.68 5.68
CA GLY A 7 -8.45 2.86 6.47
C GLY A 7 -8.56 1.85 7.62
N THR A 8 -9.64 1.94 8.36
CA THR A 8 -9.86 1.07 9.53
C THR A 8 -10.05 -0.40 9.13
N SER A 9 -10.67 -0.66 7.99
CA SER A 9 -11.01 -2.03 7.57
C SER A 9 -10.29 -2.47 6.30
N SER A 10 -9.57 -1.57 5.62
CA SER A 10 -8.89 -1.91 4.37
C SER A 10 -7.62 -1.09 4.18
N LEU A 11 -6.69 -1.65 3.44
CA LEU A 11 -5.47 -1.00 3.00
C LEU A 11 -5.50 -0.97 1.47
N ARG A 12 -5.37 0.22 0.89
CA ARG A 12 -5.31 0.41 -0.56
C ARG A 12 -3.98 1.04 -0.93
N ALA A 13 -3.35 0.48 -1.96
CA ALA A 13 -2.10 1.00 -2.47
C ALA A 13 -2.27 1.38 -3.93
N TYR A 14 -1.69 2.50 -4.33
CA TYR A 14 -1.74 3.02 -5.68
C TYR A 14 -0.33 3.29 -6.18
N ARG A 15 -0.08 2.97 -7.43
CA ARG A 15 1.15 3.36 -8.11
C ARG A 15 0.81 4.42 -9.16
N PHE A 16 1.59 5.50 -9.18
CA PHE A 16 1.38 6.63 -10.08
C PHE A 16 2.55 6.76 -11.05
N ALA A 17 2.24 7.05 -12.31
CA ALA A 17 3.24 7.45 -13.29
C ALA A 17 3.71 8.88 -13.02
N VAL A 18 4.77 9.29 -13.73
CA VAL A 18 5.35 10.64 -13.62
C VAL A 18 4.31 11.72 -13.91
N ASP A 19 3.37 11.46 -14.81
CA ASP A 19 2.30 12.39 -15.17
C ASP A 19 1.12 12.40 -14.17
N GLY A 20 1.19 11.60 -13.11
CA GLY A 20 0.15 11.54 -12.09
C GLY A 20 -0.93 10.51 -12.34
N GLN A 21 -0.89 9.79 -13.45
CA GLN A 21 -1.89 8.76 -13.73
C GLN A 21 -1.66 7.52 -12.87
N VAL A 22 -2.76 6.89 -12.44
CA VAL A 22 -2.69 5.62 -11.68
C VAL A 22 -2.33 4.50 -12.65
N THR A 23 -1.19 3.84 -12.40
CA THR A 23 -0.71 2.72 -13.22
C THR A 23 -0.85 1.38 -12.51
N GLY A 24 -1.21 1.38 -11.23
CA GLY A 24 -1.46 0.17 -10.48
C GLY A 24 -2.31 0.46 -9.26
N ARG A 25 -3.10 -0.54 -8.84
CA ARG A 25 -3.96 -0.44 -7.67
C ARG A 25 -4.03 -1.80 -7.00
N ARG A 26 -3.94 -1.80 -5.66
CA ARG A 26 -4.12 -3.01 -4.84
C ARG A 26 -5.03 -2.70 -3.68
N ASP A 27 -6.05 -3.53 -3.50
CA ASP A 27 -6.97 -3.47 -2.36
C ASP A 27 -6.77 -4.72 -1.51
N THR A 28 -6.76 -4.55 -0.19
CA THR A 28 -6.62 -5.66 0.74
C THR A 28 -7.46 -5.40 1.99
N PRO A 29 -8.04 -6.43 2.63
CA PRO A 29 -8.80 -6.26 3.86
C PRO A 29 -7.93 -6.04 5.10
N ARG A 30 -6.66 -5.68 4.95
CA ARG A 30 -5.71 -5.45 6.05
C ARG A 30 -5.77 -4.01 6.57
N GLY A 31 -6.94 -3.58 7.03
CA GLY A 31 -7.10 -2.27 7.62
C GLY A 31 -6.40 -2.16 8.98
N ILE A 32 -6.35 -0.94 9.51
CA ILE A 32 -5.61 -0.62 10.74
C ILE A 32 -6.04 -1.53 11.89
N LEU A 33 -7.34 -1.81 12.00
CA LEU A 33 -7.87 -2.62 13.11
C LEU A 33 -7.50 -4.10 13.01
N THR A 34 -7.03 -4.57 11.86
CA THR A 34 -6.68 -5.98 11.65
C THR A 34 -5.18 -6.24 11.75
N VAL A 35 -4.37 -5.19 11.94
CA VAL A 35 -2.91 -5.28 11.98
C VAL A 35 -2.44 -5.06 13.41
N ALA A 36 -1.63 -6.00 13.92
CA ALA A 36 -1.08 -5.88 15.25
C ALA A 36 -0.09 -4.71 15.34
N PRO A 37 -0.01 -4.05 16.51
CA PRO A 37 1.02 -3.03 16.71
C PRO A 37 2.41 -3.57 16.41
N GLY A 38 3.17 -2.85 15.59
CA GLY A 38 4.50 -3.28 15.15
C GLY A 38 4.52 -4.05 13.85
N ASP A 39 3.37 -4.50 13.35
CA ASP A 39 3.30 -5.25 12.09
C ASP A 39 2.97 -4.36 10.88
N PHE A 40 2.78 -3.05 11.09
CA PHE A 40 2.45 -2.13 10.01
C PHE A 40 3.53 -2.09 8.90
N PRO A 41 4.83 -2.00 9.21
CA PRO A 41 5.85 -2.02 8.16
C PRO A 41 5.84 -3.32 7.35
N ASP A 42 5.69 -4.46 8.02
CA ASP A 42 5.66 -5.76 7.33
C ASP A 42 4.41 -5.91 6.47
N THR A 43 3.26 -5.42 6.94
CA THR A 43 2.02 -5.44 6.18
C THR A 43 2.14 -4.59 4.93
N LEU A 44 2.68 -3.37 5.07
CA LEU A 44 2.89 -2.49 3.93
C LEU A 44 3.85 -3.12 2.91
N ARG A 45 4.93 -3.74 3.37
CA ARG A 45 5.88 -4.42 2.49
C ARG A 45 5.24 -5.62 1.79
N ALA A 46 4.37 -6.34 2.46
CA ALA A 46 3.65 -7.47 1.85
C ALA A 46 2.73 -7.00 0.71
N VAL A 47 2.13 -5.82 0.84
CA VAL A 47 1.19 -5.28 -0.15
C VAL A 47 1.90 -4.56 -1.28
N ALA A 48 2.91 -3.74 -0.99
CA ALA A 48 3.52 -2.83 -1.96
C ALA A 48 5.05 -2.93 -2.01
N GLY A 49 5.65 -3.94 -1.37
CA GLY A 49 7.11 -4.05 -1.27
C GLY A 49 7.80 -4.15 -2.63
N ASP A 50 7.22 -4.85 -3.59
CA ASP A 50 7.77 -4.96 -4.94
C ASP A 50 7.81 -3.61 -5.65
N TRP A 51 6.77 -2.77 -5.46
CA TRP A 51 6.78 -1.41 -6.00
C TRP A 51 7.84 -0.55 -5.35
N ILE A 52 7.99 -0.67 -4.03
CA ILE A 52 9.00 0.08 -3.28
C ILE A 52 10.41 -0.35 -3.73
N ASP A 53 10.64 -1.65 -3.86
CA ASP A 53 11.95 -2.19 -4.26
C ASP A 53 12.30 -1.82 -5.71
N ASN A 54 11.29 -1.59 -6.55
CA ASN A 54 11.49 -1.14 -7.94
C ASN A 54 11.69 0.38 -8.06
N GLY A 55 11.63 1.11 -6.95
CA GLY A 55 11.81 2.55 -6.97
C GLY A 55 10.58 3.36 -7.38
N ASP A 56 9.43 2.75 -7.35
CA ASP A 56 8.17 3.45 -7.69
C ASP A 56 7.74 4.48 -6.66
#